data_0e3f5d5bb9ccc4500e9eada20db56ee9
#
_entry.id   0e3f5d5bb9ccc4500e9eada20db56ee9
#
_cell.length_a   1.000
_cell.length_b   1.000
_cell.length_c   1.000
_cell.angle_alpha   90.00
_cell.angle_beta   90.00
_cell.angle_gamma   90.00
#
_symmetry.space_group_name_H-M   'P 1'
#
loop_
_entity.id
_entity.type
_entity.pdbx_description
1 polymer ?
#
loop_
_entity_poly.entity_id
_entity_poly.type
_entity_poly.pdbx_seq_one_letter_code
_entity_poly.pdbx_strand_id
1 'polypeptide(L)'
;MLVSCTGQAPVKQEPAKKELKPTVVAVAPMDPGQKSFGSGSAPANRDTTGMAARRKAMMEEQNRIRTIHFNDLSMSDPYIYADPISKTYYLTSSGGRQYRSKDLVMWEGPYAVADLTGTPYEGAGFAAAAEIHKIGDYYYYAGTYGSSELIDVVPRRRNVNHTQTYLLRSDTPEGPFTPFSKTLDYDYQPHNWDCIDGTLYEEDGHVYFVFVHEWTQIIDGTMDYVELSADLTETISEEPVTMFRASENTAVGEMNTLGEATFGLKLCGWVTDGPQLFRTQTGKLGMLWASWGVERYQQLVCYSESGTIEGPWIQEPKPFLANNSGHGMLFRTFEGELRYLVHHQEGNNGSRKPQLWTVDDSGDKLVLGHQIDVK
;
A
#
# COMPACT_ATOMS: atom_id res chain seq x y z
N MET A 1 16.42 75.61 20.58
CA MET A 1 17.23 75.17 19.44
C MET A 1 17.67 73.76 19.71
N LEU A 2 17.01 72.81 19.11
CA LEU A 2 17.39 71.38 19.12
C LEU A 2 17.19 70.85 17.72
N VAL A 3 18.29 70.52 17.02
CA VAL A 3 18.31 69.94 15.68
C VAL A 3 18.28 68.45 15.84
N SER A 4 17.25 67.82 15.29
CA SER A 4 17.13 66.37 15.20
C SER A 4 17.72 65.90 13.88
N CYS A 5 18.73 65.05 13.93
CA CYS A 5 19.28 64.33 12.80
C CYS A 5 18.68 62.91 12.77
N THR A 6 17.78 62.66 11.86
CA THR A 6 17.32 61.28 11.52
C THR A 6 18.21 60.73 10.42
N GLY A 7 19.07 59.75 10.76
CA GLY A 7 19.84 58.99 9.80
C GLY A 7 19.02 57.80 9.30
N GLN A 8 18.72 57.74 8.00
CA GLN A 8 18.18 56.59 7.33
C GLN A 8 19.30 55.60 7.01
N ALA A 9 19.14 54.37 7.38
CA ALA A 9 20.02 53.24 7.00
C ALA A 9 19.81 52.86 5.55
N PRO A 10 20.83 52.41 4.82
CA PRO A 10 20.70 52.05 3.39
C PRO A 10 19.93 50.73 3.23
N VAL A 11 18.96 50.77 2.34
CA VAL A 11 18.20 49.60 1.86
C VAL A 11 19.12 48.70 1.04
N LYS A 12 19.31 47.48 1.51
CA LYS A 12 19.98 46.42 0.70
C LYS A 12 19.07 46.03 -0.45
N GLN A 13 19.52 46.22 -1.67
CA GLN A 13 18.87 45.68 -2.88
C GLN A 13 19.08 44.19 -2.91
N GLU A 14 17.99 43.42 -2.97
CA GLU A 14 18.01 42.01 -3.32
C GLU A 14 18.47 41.79 -4.78
N PRO A 15 19.23 40.73 -5.05
CA PRO A 15 19.64 40.43 -6.43
C PRO A 15 18.43 39.92 -7.21
N ALA A 16 18.28 40.46 -8.42
CA ALA A 16 17.23 40.12 -9.37
C ALA A 16 17.18 38.62 -9.66
N LYS A 17 16.02 37.98 -9.48
CA LYS A 17 15.75 36.62 -9.90
C LYS A 17 15.90 36.52 -11.42
N LYS A 18 16.89 35.73 -11.88
CA LYS A 18 17.03 35.37 -13.28
C LYS A 18 15.86 34.45 -13.65
N GLU A 19 14.96 34.93 -14.49
CA GLU A 19 13.96 34.11 -15.16
C GLU A 19 14.70 33.11 -16.09
N LEU A 20 14.67 31.83 -15.71
CA LEU A 20 15.04 30.74 -16.61
C LEU A 20 13.91 30.51 -17.61
N LYS A 21 14.10 30.97 -18.85
CA LYS A 21 13.20 30.61 -19.94
C LYS A 21 13.29 29.11 -20.19
N PRO A 22 12.16 28.40 -20.33
CA PRO A 22 12.19 26.99 -20.67
C PRO A 22 12.80 26.82 -22.06
N THR A 23 13.90 26.10 -22.13
CA THR A 23 14.51 25.69 -23.40
C THR A 23 13.64 24.55 -23.95
N VAL A 24 12.83 24.86 -24.95
CA VAL A 24 12.12 23.86 -25.72
C VAL A 24 13.15 23.12 -26.56
N VAL A 25 13.52 21.91 -26.12
CA VAL A 25 14.30 21.00 -26.95
C VAL A 25 13.33 20.35 -27.94
N ALA A 26 13.46 20.71 -29.22
CA ALA A 26 12.70 20.08 -30.28
C ALA A 26 13.06 18.58 -30.33
N VAL A 27 12.07 17.72 -30.05
CA VAL A 27 12.20 16.28 -30.24
C VAL A 27 12.11 16.02 -31.74
N ALA A 28 13.14 15.44 -32.32
CA ALA A 28 13.11 14.96 -33.69
C ALA A 28 12.01 13.88 -33.83
N PRO A 29 11.28 13.88 -34.97
CA PRO A 29 10.25 12.85 -35.20
C PRO A 29 10.92 11.48 -35.27
N MET A 30 10.35 10.51 -34.56
CA MET A 30 10.79 9.12 -34.62
C MET A 30 10.62 8.55 -36.02
N ASP A 31 11.67 7.93 -36.53
CA ASP A 31 11.70 7.21 -37.79
C ASP A 31 10.66 6.05 -37.77
N PRO A 32 9.71 6.00 -38.72
CA PRO A 32 8.72 4.92 -38.79
C PRO A 32 9.28 3.57 -39.27
N GLY A 33 10.62 3.42 -39.32
CA GLY A 33 11.34 2.25 -39.83
C GLY A 33 11.86 1.27 -38.79
N GLN A 34 11.60 1.42 -37.50
CA GLN A 34 12.00 0.39 -36.52
C GLN A 34 11.09 -0.84 -36.65
N LYS A 35 11.68 -1.86 -37.26
CA LYS A 35 11.11 -3.19 -37.53
C LYS A 35 10.47 -3.75 -36.25
N SER A 36 9.19 -4.08 -36.37
CA SER A 36 8.55 -5.04 -35.48
C SER A 36 9.49 -6.23 -35.22
N PHE A 37 9.70 -6.54 -33.95
CA PHE A 37 10.36 -7.80 -33.58
C PHE A 37 9.63 -8.93 -34.29
N GLY A 38 10.37 -9.63 -35.15
CA GLY A 38 9.88 -10.63 -36.03
C GLY A 38 9.05 -11.66 -35.28
N SER A 39 7.92 -11.97 -35.85
CA SER A 39 7.20 -13.20 -35.64
C SER A 39 8.13 -14.35 -36.03
N GLY A 40 9.01 -14.74 -35.14
CA GLY A 40 9.66 -16.03 -35.20
C GLY A 40 8.56 -17.04 -35.14
N SER A 41 8.33 -17.77 -36.24
CA SER A 41 7.47 -18.94 -36.30
C SER A 41 7.84 -19.84 -35.13
N ALA A 42 6.97 -19.85 -34.08
CA ALA A 42 7.10 -20.80 -33.01
C ALA A 42 7.10 -22.22 -33.59
N PRO A 43 8.03 -23.09 -33.18
CA PRO A 43 8.01 -24.47 -33.64
C PRO A 43 6.65 -25.07 -33.23
N ALA A 44 5.89 -25.50 -34.25
CA ALA A 44 4.67 -26.24 -34.05
C ALA A 44 5.01 -27.52 -33.29
N ASN A 45 4.36 -27.69 -32.14
CA ASN A 45 4.37 -28.82 -31.20
C ASN A 45 5.02 -28.55 -29.84
N ARG A 46 4.57 -27.51 -29.12
CA ARG A 46 4.66 -27.54 -27.66
C ARG A 46 3.40 -28.26 -27.15
N ASP A 47 3.60 -29.27 -26.33
CA ASP A 47 2.52 -29.97 -25.62
C ASP A 47 1.80 -29.02 -24.67
N THR A 48 0.90 -28.21 -25.23
CA THR A 48 0.11 -27.21 -24.46
C THR A 48 -0.82 -27.90 -23.48
N THR A 49 -1.21 -29.14 -23.76
CA THR A 49 -2.10 -29.95 -22.91
C THR A 49 -1.37 -30.40 -21.63
N GLY A 50 -0.12 -30.82 -21.74
CA GLY A 50 0.71 -31.20 -20.60
C GLY A 50 1.08 -29.98 -19.74
N MET A 51 1.31 -28.82 -20.35
CA MET A 51 1.58 -27.59 -19.62
C MET A 51 0.35 -27.06 -18.86
N ALA A 52 -0.84 -27.11 -19.46
CA ALA A 52 -2.09 -26.72 -18.82
C ALA A 52 -2.41 -27.64 -17.63
N ALA A 53 -2.24 -28.96 -17.80
CA ALA A 53 -2.44 -29.93 -16.72
C ALA A 53 -1.47 -29.71 -15.54
N ARG A 54 -0.18 -29.45 -15.84
CA ARG A 54 0.82 -29.13 -14.81
C ARG A 54 0.48 -27.83 -14.06
N ARG A 55 0.05 -26.79 -14.79
CA ARG A 55 -0.36 -25.52 -14.18
C ARG A 55 -1.58 -25.70 -13.29
N LYS A 56 -2.58 -26.48 -13.74
CA LYS A 56 -3.77 -26.81 -12.94
C LYS A 56 -3.38 -27.57 -11.66
N ALA A 57 -2.57 -28.62 -11.76
CA ALA A 57 -2.11 -29.39 -10.61
C ALA A 57 -1.31 -28.53 -9.62
N MET A 58 -0.48 -27.60 -10.11
CA MET A 58 0.26 -26.67 -9.27
C MET A 58 -0.69 -25.69 -8.55
N MET A 59 -1.72 -25.19 -9.22
CA MET A 59 -2.73 -24.31 -8.60
C MET A 59 -3.58 -25.08 -7.57
N GLU A 60 -3.94 -26.31 -7.84
CA GLU A 60 -4.66 -27.17 -6.87
C GLU A 60 -3.82 -27.43 -5.63
N GLU A 61 -2.52 -27.71 -5.78
CA GLU A 61 -1.60 -27.88 -4.65
C GLU A 61 -1.40 -26.57 -3.86
N GLN A 62 -1.27 -25.42 -4.52
CA GLN A 62 -1.17 -24.12 -3.87
C GLN A 62 -2.43 -23.73 -3.10
N ASN A 63 -3.60 -24.17 -3.57
CA ASN A 63 -4.88 -23.88 -2.91
C ASN A 63 -5.29 -24.95 -1.89
N ARG A 64 -4.46 -25.95 -1.67
CA ARG A 64 -4.74 -27.01 -0.69
C ARG A 64 -4.66 -26.45 0.72
N ILE A 65 -5.74 -26.54 1.47
CA ILE A 65 -5.76 -26.16 2.87
C ILE A 65 -4.84 -27.11 3.66
N ARG A 66 -3.95 -26.53 4.44
CA ARG A 66 -2.99 -27.22 5.28
C ARG A 66 -2.64 -26.39 6.50
N THR A 67 -2.08 -27.01 7.50
CA THR A 67 -1.51 -26.32 8.66
C THR A 67 -0.04 -26.03 8.39
N ILE A 68 0.36 -24.76 8.58
CA ILE A 68 1.72 -24.26 8.29
C ILE A 68 2.22 -23.53 9.53
N HIS A 69 3.45 -23.75 9.90
CA HIS A 69 4.09 -22.96 10.95
C HIS A 69 4.38 -21.54 10.47
N PHE A 70 4.27 -20.53 11.33
CA PHE A 70 4.47 -19.11 10.99
C PHE A 70 5.79 -18.87 10.22
N ASN A 71 6.90 -19.48 10.68
CA ASN A 71 8.21 -19.32 10.05
C ASN A 71 8.31 -19.93 8.64
N ASP A 72 7.39 -20.82 8.26
CA ASP A 72 7.31 -21.44 6.93
C ASP A 72 6.41 -20.66 5.96
N LEU A 73 5.65 -19.69 6.47
CA LEU A 73 4.87 -18.79 5.62
C LEU A 73 5.79 -17.98 4.70
N SER A 74 5.32 -17.74 3.47
CA SER A 74 5.96 -16.86 2.51
C SER A 74 4.91 -15.95 1.93
N MET A 75 4.99 -14.65 2.23
CA MET A 75 4.01 -13.67 1.83
C MET A 75 4.57 -12.25 1.88
N SER A 76 3.99 -11.34 1.11
CA SER A 76 4.17 -9.89 1.23
C SER A 76 2.92 -9.25 1.80
N ASP A 77 3.10 -8.06 2.36
CA ASP A 77 2.02 -7.18 2.78
C ASP A 77 1.05 -7.88 3.76
N PRO A 78 1.58 -8.47 4.87
CA PRO A 78 0.76 -9.26 5.78
C PRO A 78 -0.10 -8.35 6.66
N TYR A 79 -1.36 -8.72 6.84
CA TYR A 79 -2.31 -8.04 7.72
C TYR A 79 -3.02 -9.05 8.63
N ILE A 80 -3.07 -8.78 9.94
CA ILE A 80 -3.79 -9.61 10.92
C ILE A 80 -4.99 -8.85 11.48
N TYR A 81 -6.17 -9.41 11.30
CA TYR A 81 -7.34 -9.08 12.10
C TYR A 81 -7.46 -10.08 13.26
N ALA A 82 -7.40 -9.58 14.51
CA ALA A 82 -7.57 -10.38 15.72
C ALA A 82 -9.04 -10.30 16.19
N ASP A 83 -9.83 -11.34 15.93
CA ASP A 83 -11.24 -11.34 16.30
C ASP A 83 -11.43 -11.65 17.79
N PRO A 84 -11.94 -10.70 18.60
CA PRO A 84 -12.12 -10.91 20.04
C PRO A 84 -13.24 -11.89 20.39
N ILE A 85 -14.15 -12.14 19.43
CA ILE A 85 -15.32 -13.02 19.65
C ILE A 85 -14.90 -14.47 19.48
N SER A 86 -14.37 -14.83 18.34
CA SER A 86 -13.98 -16.21 18.04
C SER A 86 -12.60 -16.58 18.61
N LYS A 87 -11.84 -15.59 19.14
CA LYS A 87 -10.44 -15.77 19.55
C LYS A 87 -9.61 -16.40 18.45
N THR A 88 -9.74 -15.85 17.23
CA THR A 88 -9.01 -16.30 16.04
C THR A 88 -8.30 -15.12 15.41
N TYR A 89 -7.07 -15.32 15.04
CA TYR A 89 -6.31 -14.41 14.19
C TYR A 89 -6.54 -14.77 12.72
N TYR A 90 -6.95 -13.79 11.94
CA TYR A 90 -7.16 -13.91 10.49
C TYR A 90 -6.05 -13.15 9.79
N LEU A 91 -5.15 -13.86 9.11
CA LEU A 91 -4.03 -13.30 8.38
C LEU A 91 -4.35 -13.27 6.89
N THR A 92 -4.30 -12.09 6.32
CA THR A 92 -4.36 -11.85 4.87
C THR A 92 -3.05 -11.27 4.36
N SER A 93 -2.86 -11.20 3.07
CA SER A 93 -1.64 -10.71 2.44
C SER A 93 -1.84 -10.50 0.94
N SER A 94 -0.83 -10.02 0.24
CA SER A 94 -0.79 -10.10 -1.22
C SER A 94 -0.93 -11.57 -1.67
N GLY A 95 -1.78 -11.75 -2.70
CA GLY A 95 -2.32 -13.04 -3.10
C GLY A 95 -3.78 -13.23 -2.72
N GLY A 96 -4.30 -12.40 -1.80
CA GLY A 96 -5.72 -12.36 -1.42
C GLY A 96 -6.23 -13.59 -0.69
N ARG A 97 -5.32 -14.39 -0.12
CA ARG A 97 -5.67 -15.59 0.64
C ARG A 97 -5.69 -15.31 2.13
N GLN A 98 -6.58 -15.99 2.84
CA GLN A 98 -6.70 -15.91 4.29
C GLN A 98 -6.11 -17.15 4.94
N TYR A 99 -5.41 -16.93 6.06
CA TYR A 99 -4.96 -17.98 6.99
C TYR A 99 -5.54 -17.71 8.38
N ARG A 100 -5.73 -18.74 9.17
CA ARG A 100 -6.37 -18.68 10.50
C ARG A 100 -5.49 -19.32 11.55
N SER A 101 -5.38 -18.68 12.71
CA SER A 101 -4.60 -19.19 13.85
C SER A 101 -5.30 -18.88 15.16
N LYS A 102 -5.02 -19.73 16.19
CA LYS A 102 -5.43 -19.51 17.57
C LYS A 102 -4.28 -19.03 18.47
N ASP A 103 -3.06 -19.17 18.00
CA ASP A 103 -1.85 -19.05 18.82
C ASP A 103 -0.73 -18.22 18.16
N LEU A 104 -0.95 -17.71 16.93
CA LEU A 104 0.04 -17.03 16.08
C LEU A 104 1.20 -17.93 15.63
N VAL A 105 1.21 -19.20 16.00
CA VAL A 105 2.27 -20.18 15.69
C VAL A 105 1.88 -21.06 14.52
N MET A 106 0.72 -21.72 14.64
CA MET A 106 0.20 -22.61 13.61
C MET A 106 -0.95 -21.97 12.86
N TRP A 107 -0.87 -21.96 11.55
CA TRP A 107 -1.80 -21.31 10.65
C TRP A 107 -2.45 -22.30 9.69
N GLU A 108 -3.77 -22.29 9.62
CA GLU A 108 -4.55 -23.09 8.68
C GLU A 108 -4.97 -22.25 7.48
N GLY A 109 -4.74 -22.76 6.30
CA GLY A 109 -5.07 -22.09 5.03
C GLY A 109 -4.29 -22.72 3.86
N PRO A 110 -4.34 -22.09 2.66
CA PRO A 110 -4.99 -20.82 2.32
C PRO A 110 -6.49 -20.96 2.04
N TYR A 111 -7.31 -20.01 2.48
CA TYR A 111 -8.72 -19.90 2.16
C TYR A 111 -8.96 -18.82 1.10
N ALA A 112 -9.78 -19.10 0.11
CA ALA A 112 -10.33 -18.08 -0.79
C ALA A 112 -11.55 -17.48 -0.12
N VAL A 113 -11.53 -16.19 0.17
CA VAL A 113 -12.59 -15.54 0.96
C VAL A 113 -13.28 -14.40 0.22
N ALA A 114 -12.69 -13.85 -0.84
CA ALA A 114 -13.26 -12.80 -1.67
C ALA A 114 -14.04 -13.37 -2.85
N ASP A 115 -15.27 -12.91 -3.04
CA ASP A 115 -16.10 -13.18 -4.21
C ASP A 115 -16.28 -11.89 -5.01
N LEU A 116 -15.72 -11.84 -6.20
CA LEU A 116 -15.72 -10.69 -7.11
C LEU A 116 -16.76 -10.85 -8.23
N THR A 117 -17.68 -11.80 -8.12
CA THR A 117 -18.67 -12.07 -9.16
C THR A 117 -19.45 -10.81 -9.53
N GLY A 118 -19.50 -10.50 -10.82
CA GLY A 118 -20.19 -9.33 -11.38
C GLY A 118 -19.45 -8.01 -11.29
N THR A 119 -18.27 -7.98 -10.68
CA THR A 119 -17.43 -6.76 -10.63
C THR A 119 -16.49 -6.64 -11.83
N PRO A 120 -15.89 -5.48 -12.10
CA PRO A 120 -14.84 -5.33 -13.12
C PRO A 120 -13.61 -6.21 -12.87
N TYR A 121 -13.46 -6.73 -11.66
CA TYR A 121 -12.35 -7.58 -11.22
C TYR A 121 -12.69 -9.06 -11.17
N GLU A 122 -13.85 -9.48 -11.70
CA GLU A 122 -14.23 -10.89 -11.77
C GLU A 122 -13.15 -11.70 -12.50
N GLY A 123 -12.72 -12.78 -11.86
CA GLY A 123 -11.64 -13.62 -12.40
C GLY A 123 -10.23 -13.09 -12.13
N ALA A 124 -10.06 -11.97 -11.45
CA ALA A 124 -8.76 -11.54 -10.94
C ALA A 124 -8.22 -12.63 -9.99
N GLY A 125 -7.10 -13.21 -10.36
CA GLY A 125 -6.47 -14.29 -9.59
C GLY A 125 -5.59 -13.81 -8.43
N PHE A 126 -5.46 -12.50 -8.26
CA PHE A 126 -4.53 -11.89 -7.31
C PHE A 126 -5.12 -10.59 -6.75
N ALA A 127 -5.13 -10.45 -5.44
CA ALA A 127 -5.34 -9.19 -4.74
C ALA A 127 -4.01 -8.76 -4.11
N ALA A 128 -3.57 -7.53 -4.31
CA ALA A 128 -2.44 -7.01 -3.54
C ALA A 128 -2.92 -6.47 -2.19
N ALA A 129 -2.06 -6.53 -1.18
CA ALA A 129 -2.20 -5.91 0.14
C ALA A 129 -3.60 -6.07 0.74
N ALA A 130 -4.09 -7.32 0.82
CA ALA A 130 -5.44 -7.60 1.29
C ALA A 130 -5.56 -7.46 2.81
N GLU A 131 -6.53 -6.70 3.27
CA GLU A 131 -6.80 -6.42 4.68
C GLU A 131 -8.21 -6.82 5.09
N ILE A 132 -8.43 -7.10 6.39
CA ILE A 132 -9.76 -7.31 6.98
C ILE A 132 -9.97 -6.33 8.11
N HIS A 133 -11.07 -5.57 8.04
CA HIS A 133 -11.48 -4.60 9.03
C HIS A 133 -12.83 -4.97 9.65
N LYS A 134 -13.06 -4.58 10.90
CA LYS A 134 -14.37 -4.67 11.56
C LYS A 134 -14.86 -3.25 11.81
N ILE A 135 -15.99 -2.87 11.19
CA ILE A 135 -16.65 -1.58 11.41
C ILE A 135 -18.15 -1.84 11.64
N GLY A 136 -18.67 -1.34 12.74
CA GLY A 136 -20.04 -1.61 13.14
C GLY A 136 -20.31 -3.12 13.24
N ASP A 137 -21.35 -3.60 12.56
CA ASP A 137 -21.77 -5.01 12.60
C ASP A 137 -21.08 -5.89 11.54
N TYR A 138 -20.35 -5.30 10.59
CA TYR A 138 -19.83 -6.00 9.43
C TYR A 138 -18.31 -6.10 9.41
N TYR A 139 -17.82 -7.07 8.66
CA TYR A 139 -16.43 -7.23 8.30
C TYR A 139 -16.22 -6.78 6.85
N TYR A 140 -15.14 -6.07 6.63
CA TYR A 140 -14.78 -5.52 5.33
C TYR A 140 -13.44 -6.09 4.89
N TYR A 141 -13.37 -6.48 3.64
CA TYR A 141 -12.14 -6.91 3.00
C TYR A 141 -11.75 -5.83 1.98
N ALA A 142 -10.59 -5.25 2.16
CA ALA A 142 -9.98 -4.32 1.24
C ALA A 142 -8.89 -5.05 0.46
N GLY A 143 -9.01 -5.14 -0.85
CA GLY A 143 -8.01 -5.80 -1.70
C GLY A 143 -7.76 -4.98 -2.97
N THR A 144 -6.50 -4.83 -3.34
CA THR A 144 -6.12 -4.09 -4.56
C THR A 144 -6.13 -5.01 -5.77
N TYR A 145 -6.86 -4.61 -6.81
CA TYR A 145 -7.04 -5.35 -8.04
C TYR A 145 -6.72 -4.49 -9.26
N GLY A 146 -6.05 -5.06 -10.24
CA GLY A 146 -5.81 -4.43 -11.54
C GLY A 146 -6.82 -4.92 -12.58
N SER A 147 -7.29 -4.01 -13.42
CA SER A 147 -8.10 -4.31 -14.60
C SER A 147 -7.25 -4.33 -15.88
N SER A 148 -7.84 -4.62 -17.02
CA SER A 148 -7.18 -4.51 -18.34
C SER A 148 -7.26 -3.11 -18.94
N GLU A 149 -7.98 -2.21 -18.33
CA GLU A 149 -8.09 -0.81 -18.73
C GLU A 149 -6.74 -0.10 -18.55
N LEU A 150 -6.40 0.77 -19.49
CA LEU A 150 -5.18 1.57 -19.43
C LEU A 150 -5.57 3.01 -19.10
N ILE A 151 -4.94 3.56 -18.07
CA ILE A 151 -5.12 4.93 -17.64
C ILE A 151 -3.93 5.82 -18.03
N ASP A 152 -4.17 7.12 -18.06
CA ASP A 152 -3.17 8.12 -18.41
C ASP A 152 -2.08 8.21 -17.32
N VAL A 153 -0.87 8.48 -17.77
CA VAL A 153 0.31 8.65 -16.93
C VAL A 153 1.02 9.96 -17.28
N VAL A 154 1.90 10.39 -16.40
CA VAL A 154 2.75 11.56 -16.68
C VAL A 154 3.62 11.34 -17.90
N PRO A 155 4.05 12.41 -18.61
CA PRO A 155 4.94 12.31 -19.76
C PRO A 155 6.17 11.44 -19.47
N ARG A 156 6.55 10.62 -20.45
CA ARG A 156 7.69 9.68 -20.44
C ARG A 156 7.48 8.41 -19.60
N ARG A 157 6.30 8.20 -19.07
CA ARG A 157 5.90 6.92 -18.50
C ARG A 157 5.06 6.14 -19.51
N ARG A 158 5.02 4.82 -19.38
CA ARG A 158 4.05 4.01 -20.11
C ARG A 158 2.69 4.13 -19.44
N ASN A 159 1.62 3.92 -20.18
CA ASN A 159 0.31 3.75 -19.57
C ASN A 159 0.35 2.57 -18.59
N VAL A 160 -0.32 2.72 -17.47
CA VAL A 160 -0.50 1.68 -16.46
C VAL A 160 -1.91 1.11 -16.55
N ASN A 161 -2.08 -0.08 -16.06
CA ASN A 161 -3.41 -0.66 -15.90
C ASN A 161 -4.15 0.08 -14.79
N HIS A 162 -5.43 0.32 -14.97
CA HIS A 162 -6.29 0.83 -13.92
C HIS A 162 -6.30 -0.13 -12.74
N THR A 163 -5.87 0.35 -11.58
CA THR A 163 -5.73 -0.43 -10.35
C THR A 163 -6.45 0.31 -9.23
N GLN A 164 -7.28 -0.40 -8.48
CA GLN A 164 -8.05 0.16 -7.38
C GLN A 164 -8.06 -0.81 -6.21
N THR A 165 -8.14 -0.28 -4.99
CA THR A 165 -8.52 -1.10 -3.85
C THR A 165 -10.04 -1.18 -3.79
N TYR A 166 -10.57 -2.40 -3.90
CA TYR A 166 -11.99 -2.67 -3.92
C TYR A 166 -12.44 -3.21 -2.55
N LEU A 167 -13.58 -2.69 -2.06
CA LEU A 167 -14.14 -3.09 -0.77
C LEU A 167 -15.22 -4.16 -0.96
N LEU A 168 -15.11 -5.22 -0.17
CA LEU A 168 -16.08 -6.30 -0.06
C LEU A 168 -16.57 -6.39 1.39
N ARG A 169 -17.75 -6.94 1.63
CA ARG A 169 -18.37 -7.04 2.96
C ARG A 169 -18.82 -8.47 3.27
N SER A 170 -18.75 -8.83 4.56
CA SER A 170 -19.26 -10.10 5.09
C SER A 170 -19.82 -9.91 6.50
N ASP A 171 -20.71 -10.83 6.92
CA ASP A 171 -21.21 -10.93 8.30
C ASP A 171 -20.21 -11.62 9.23
N THR A 172 -19.20 -12.28 8.68
CA THR A 172 -18.19 -13.02 9.44
C THR A 172 -16.77 -12.76 8.92
N PRO A 173 -15.74 -12.86 9.77
CA PRO A 173 -14.36 -12.66 9.33
C PRO A 173 -13.84 -13.78 8.41
N GLU A 174 -14.56 -14.90 8.32
CA GLU A 174 -14.27 -16.01 7.42
C GLU A 174 -14.70 -15.75 5.98
N GLY A 175 -15.56 -14.76 5.75
CA GLY A 175 -16.24 -14.53 4.47
C GLY A 175 -17.42 -15.50 4.23
N PRO A 176 -17.91 -15.66 2.98
CA PRO A 176 -17.40 -14.95 1.81
C PRO A 176 -17.61 -13.43 1.92
N PHE A 177 -16.61 -12.69 1.46
CA PHE A 177 -16.72 -11.25 1.30
C PHE A 177 -17.25 -10.96 -0.10
N THR A 178 -18.36 -10.24 -0.20
CA THR A 178 -19.08 -9.96 -1.43
C THR A 178 -19.20 -8.48 -1.71
N PRO A 179 -19.39 -8.05 -2.96
CA PRO A 179 -19.61 -6.65 -3.31
C PRO A 179 -20.83 -6.08 -2.57
N PHE A 180 -20.73 -4.84 -2.12
CA PHE A 180 -21.81 -4.14 -1.43
C PHE A 180 -21.87 -2.66 -1.77
N SER A 181 -20.92 -2.17 -2.58
CA SER A 181 -20.87 -0.80 -3.05
C SER A 181 -22.13 -0.40 -3.83
N LYS A 182 -22.37 0.88 -3.98
CA LYS A 182 -23.55 1.48 -4.63
C LYS A 182 -23.85 0.85 -6.01
N THR A 183 -22.81 0.56 -6.79
CA THR A 183 -22.87 -0.25 -8.00
C THR A 183 -21.68 -1.21 -8.02
N LEU A 184 -21.77 -2.31 -8.76
CA LEU A 184 -20.69 -3.31 -8.81
C LEU A 184 -19.38 -2.81 -9.43
N ASP A 185 -19.45 -1.73 -10.19
CA ASP A 185 -18.34 -1.04 -10.84
C ASP A 185 -17.97 0.29 -10.14
N TYR A 186 -18.39 0.46 -8.88
CA TYR A 186 -18.14 1.69 -8.15
C TYR A 186 -16.68 1.80 -7.71
N ASP A 187 -16.02 2.85 -8.15
CA ASP A 187 -14.68 3.20 -7.70
C ASP A 187 -14.75 4.11 -6.47
N TYR A 188 -14.14 3.68 -5.37
CA TYR A 188 -14.01 4.51 -4.15
C TYR A 188 -12.90 5.56 -4.29
N GLN A 189 -11.95 5.33 -5.17
CA GLN A 189 -10.88 6.26 -5.54
C GLN A 189 -11.20 6.86 -6.92
N PRO A 190 -10.56 7.98 -7.33
CA PRO A 190 -10.77 8.52 -8.66
C PRO A 190 -10.47 7.50 -9.76
N HIS A 191 -11.40 7.35 -10.70
CA HIS A 191 -11.32 6.32 -11.76
C HIS A 191 -10.03 6.38 -12.60
N ASN A 192 -9.50 7.59 -12.85
CA ASN A 192 -8.29 7.80 -13.63
C ASN A 192 -6.99 7.75 -12.80
N TRP A 193 -7.06 7.35 -11.53
CA TRP A 193 -5.90 7.17 -10.67
C TRP A 193 -5.52 5.70 -10.56
N ASP A 194 -4.21 5.44 -10.53
CA ASP A 194 -3.64 4.15 -10.17
C ASP A 194 -3.49 4.10 -8.65
N CYS A 195 -4.43 3.44 -7.97
CA CYS A 195 -4.53 3.43 -6.52
C CYS A 195 -4.32 2.04 -5.96
N ILE A 196 -3.52 1.96 -4.90
CA ILE A 196 -3.18 0.70 -4.23
C ILE A 196 -3.31 0.82 -2.71
N ASP A 197 -3.24 -0.30 -2.01
CA ASP A 197 -3.04 -0.43 -0.56
C ASP A 197 -4.05 0.35 0.27
N GLY A 198 -5.33 0.29 -0.14
CA GLY A 198 -6.38 1.00 0.59
C GLY A 198 -6.70 0.34 1.93
N THR A 199 -6.75 1.16 2.99
CA THR A 199 -7.09 0.77 4.36
C THR A 199 -8.24 1.60 4.90
N LEU A 200 -9.02 1.04 5.84
CA LEU A 200 -10.13 1.75 6.50
C LEU A 200 -9.68 2.30 7.85
N TYR A 201 -10.07 3.53 8.13
CA TYR A 201 -9.83 4.19 9.40
C TYR A 201 -11.11 4.86 9.94
N GLU A 202 -11.44 4.60 11.21
CA GLU A 202 -12.60 5.18 11.89
C GLU A 202 -12.14 6.25 12.89
N GLU A 203 -12.75 7.44 12.81
CA GLU A 203 -12.51 8.56 13.71
C GLU A 203 -13.83 9.30 13.99
N ASP A 204 -14.21 9.41 15.27
CA ASP A 204 -15.38 10.17 15.73
C ASP A 204 -16.71 9.80 15.02
N GLY A 205 -16.85 8.54 14.62
CA GLY A 205 -18.03 8.01 13.93
C GLY A 205 -18.02 8.24 12.41
N HIS A 206 -16.95 8.78 11.86
CA HIS A 206 -16.67 8.89 10.44
C HIS A 206 -15.72 7.77 10.00
N VAL A 207 -15.90 7.27 8.80
CA VAL A 207 -15.02 6.25 8.23
C VAL A 207 -14.31 6.84 7.01
N TYR A 208 -13.00 6.74 7.04
CA TYR A 208 -12.13 7.21 5.98
C TYR A 208 -11.50 6.01 5.26
N PHE A 209 -11.41 6.13 3.95
CA PHE A 209 -10.67 5.20 3.13
C PHE A 209 -9.36 5.86 2.72
N VAL A 210 -8.26 5.38 3.28
CA VAL A 210 -6.90 5.90 3.05
C VAL A 210 -6.21 4.99 2.06
N PHE A 211 -5.53 5.55 1.07
CA PHE A 211 -4.92 4.79 -0.01
C PHE A 211 -3.69 5.49 -0.58
N VAL A 212 -2.96 4.79 -1.39
CA VAL A 212 -1.80 5.27 -2.14
C VAL A 212 -2.22 5.66 -3.55
N HIS A 213 -1.84 6.86 -4.01
CA HIS A 213 -1.81 7.20 -5.43
C HIS A 213 -0.40 6.90 -5.96
N GLU A 214 -0.32 5.94 -6.84
CA GLU A 214 0.90 5.23 -7.20
C GLU A 214 1.94 6.10 -7.94
N TRP A 215 3.21 6.04 -7.47
CA TRP A 215 4.34 6.75 -8.07
C TRP A 215 4.59 6.36 -9.53
N THR A 216 4.20 5.17 -9.94
CA THR A 216 4.29 4.71 -11.33
C THR A 216 3.44 5.53 -12.26
N GLN A 217 2.37 6.14 -11.77
CA GLN A 217 1.54 7.09 -12.49
C GLN A 217 2.06 8.53 -12.33
N ILE A 218 2.30 9.00 -11.10
CA ILE A 218 2.48 10.42 -10.79
C ILE A 218 3.91 10.85 -10.43
N ILE A 219 4.87 9.93 -10.39
CA ILE A 219 6.29 10.10 -10.06
C ILE A 219 6.54 10.19 -8.55
N ASP A 220 5.93 11.11 -7.85
CA ASP A 220 6.04 11.30 -6.42
C ASP A 220 4.74 10.80 -5.78
N GLY A 221 4.76 9.54 -5.34
CA GLY A 221 3.59 8.88 -4.75
C GLY A 221 3.01 9.69 -3.59
N THR A 222 1.69 9.66 -3.47
CA THR A 222 0.99 10.36 -2.40
C THR A 222 0.24 9.38 -1.50
N MET A 223 0.01 9.80 -0.27
CA MET A 223 -0.95 9.20 0.63
C MET A 223 -2.19 10.08 0.64
N ASP A 224 -3.33 9.50 0.28
CA ASP A 224 -4.58 10.23 0.08
C ASP A 224 -5.71 9.56 0.87
N TYR A 225 -6.78 10.31 1.15
CA TYR A 225 -7.99 9.74 1.72
C TYR A 225 -9.25 10.35 1.14
N VAL A 226 -10.34 9.60 1.23
CA VAL A 226 -11.73 10.04 1.04
C VAL A 226 -12.55 9.64 2.26
N GLU A 227 -13.61 10.38 2.55
CA GLU A 227 -14.60 9.99 3.55
C GLU A 227 -15.69 9.14 2.90
N LEU A 228 -16.11 8.07 3.58
CA LEU A 228 -17.16 7.16 3.14
C LEU A 228 -18.52 7.55 3.72
N SER A 229 -19.59 7.17 3.03
CA SER A 229 -20.95 7.21 3.57
C SER A 229 -21.07 6.31 4.82
N ALA A 230 -22.08 6.56 5.65
CA ALA A 230 -22.29 5.82 6.90
C ALA A 230 -22.47 4.30 6.71
N ASP A 231 -22.93 3.85 5.56
CA ASP A 231 -23.08 2.43 5.20
C ASP A 231 -21.92 1.91 4.34
N LEU A 232 -20.90 2.75 4.11
CA LEU A 232 -19.68 2.52 3.33
C LEU A 232 -19.93 2.12 1.87
N THR A 233 -21.12 2.39 1.31
CA THR A 233 -21.45 2.01 -0.07
C THR A 233 -20.90 2.97 -1.11
N GLU A 234 -20.55 4.19 -0.73
CA GLU A 234 -20.00 5.24 -1.60
C GLU A 234 -19.12 6.22 -0.82
N THR A 235 -18.38 7.05 -1.54
CA THR A 235 -17.67 8.20 -0.98
C THR A 235 -18.61 9.40 -0.85
N ILE A 236 -18.41 10.22 0.20
CA ILE A 236 -19.09 11.51 0.34
C ILE A 236 -18.15 12.68 0.07
N SER A 237 -16.86 12.47 -0.02
CA SER A 237 -15.88 13.45 -0.48
C SER A 237 -16.05 13.70 -1.99
N GLU A 238 -16.00 14.96 -2.42
CA GLU A 238 -16.00 15.31 -3.86
C GLU A 238 -14.65 14.94 -4.51
N GLU A 239 -13.55 15.15 -3.78
CA GLU A 239 -12.18 14.88 -4.23
C GLU A 239 -11.37 14.27 -3.06
N PRO A 240 -10.35 13.45 -3.34
CA PRO A 240 -9.44 12.98 -2.32
C PRO A 240 -8.64 14.12 -1.69
N VAL A 241 -8.31 13.95 -0.42
CA VAL A 241 -7.41 14.84 0.32
C VAL A 241 -6.03 14.22 0.38
N THR A 242 -5.03 14.90 -0.16
CA THR A 242 -3.64 14.48 -0.06
C THR A 242 -3.08 14.79 1.33
N MET A 243 -2.63 13.76 2.03
CA MET A 243 -2.04 13.86 3.37
C MET A 243 -0.57 14.29 3.32
N PHE A 244 0.20 13.66 2.43
CA PHE A 244 1.62 13.97 2.18
C PHE A 244 2.11 13.29 0.88
N ARG A 245 3.32 13.68 0.47
CA ARG A 245 4.08 13.08 -0.65
C ARG A 245 5.27 12.28 -0.11
N ALA A 246 5.65 11.23 -0.82
CA ALA A 246 6.78 10.41 -0.42
C ALA A 246 8.08 11.21 -0.27
N SER A 247 8.36 12.15 -1.18
CA SER A 247 9.57 12.98 -1.17
C SER A 247 9.67 13.95 0.02
N GLU A 248 8.60 14.15 0.78
CA GLU A 248 8.61 14.98 2.00
C GLU A 248 9.37 14.31 3.15
N ASN A 249 9.55 12.98 3.12
CA ASN A 249 10.33 12.28 4.11
C ASN A 249 11.78 12.12 3.65
N THR A 250 12.72 12.67 4.43
CA THR A 250 14.16 12.66 4.11
C THR A 250 14.81 11.28 4.10
N ALA A 251 14.15 10.24 4.66
CA ALA A 251 14.61 8.87 4.62
C ALA A 251 14.24 8.15 3.31
N VAL A 252 13.34 8.73 2.52
CA VAL A 252 12.90 8.16 1.23
C VAL A 252 13.94 8.44 0.15
N GLY A 253 14.29 7.40 -0.60
CA GLY A 253 15.20 7.48 -1.75
C GLY A 253 14.43 7.46 -3.07
N GLU A 254 15.02 8.10 -4.08
CA GLU A 254 14.50 8.04 -5.44
C GLU A 254 14.72 6.65 -6.05
N MET A 255 13.65 6.04 -6.57
CA MET A 255 13.68 4.74 -7.25
C MET A 255 14.21 4.86 -8.67
N ASN A 256 15.52 4.66 -8.84
CA ASN A 256 16.15 4.76 -10.16
C ASN A 256 16.39 3.41 -10.85
N THR A 257 16.72 2.38 -10.07
CA THR A 257 17.20 1.10 -10.64
C THR A 257 16.16 -0.01 -10.57
N LEU A 258 15.30 -0.02 -9.54
CA LEU A 258 14.26 -1.04 -9.41
C LEU A 258 13.18 -0.88 -10.48
N GLY A 259 12.85 0.35 -10.84
CA GLY A 259 11.94 0.65 -11.94
C GLY A 259 12.42 0.05 -13.27
N GLU A 260 13.72 0.14 -13.57
CA GLU A 260 14.30 -0.45 -14.78
C GLU A 260 14.25 -1.99 -14.74
N ALA A 261 14.55 -2.60 -13.61
CA ALA A 261 14.51 -4.05 -13.45
C ALA A 261 13.07 -4.61 -13.48
N THR A 262 12.11 -3.88 -12.91
CA THR A 262 10.71 -4.34 -12.79
C THR A 262 9.90 -4.07 -14.05
N PHE A 263 10.08 -2.89 -14.67
CA PHE A 263 9.24 -2.42 -15.78
C PHE A 263 9.98 -2.33 -17.12
N GLY A 264 11.29 -2.61 -17.16
CA GLY A 264 12.10 -2.47 -18.35
C GLY A 264 12.26 -1.01 -18.82
N LEU A 265 11.95 -0.05 -17.95
CA LEU A 265 12.03 1.39 -18.19
C LEU A 265 12.73 2.06 -17.01
N LYS A 266 13.51 3.09 -17.28
CA LYS A 266 14.01 3.98 -16.23
C LYS A 266 12.84 4.78 -15.68
N LEU A 267 12.20 4.27 -14.66
CA LEU A 267 11.22 4.99 -13.85
C LEU A 267 11.98 5.59 -12.66
N CYS A 268 11.98 6.92 -12.60
CA CYS A 268 12.42 7.66 -11.41
C CYS A 268 11.19 8.06 -10.62
N GLY A 269 11.24 7.96 -9.32
CA GLY A 269 10.13 8.39 -8.47
C GLY A 269 10.30 7.99 -7.03
N TRP A 270 9.36 8.42 -6.22
CA TRP A 270 9.32 8.18 -4.78
C TRP A 270 8.07 7.38 -4.43
N VAL A 271 8.26 6.29 -3.72
CA VAL A 271 7.21 5.31 -3.42
C VAL A 271 6.50 5.69 -2.14
N THR A 272 5.15 5.59 -2.13
CA THR A 272 4.32 5.42 -0.94
C THR A 272 3.72 4.02 -0.99
N ASP A 273 3.62 3.36 0.17
CA ASP A 273 3.13 1.98 0.28
C ASP A 273 2.48 1.76 1.65
N GLY A 274 1.53 0.84 1.73
CA GLY A 274 1.00 0.21 2.92
C GLY A 274 0.65 1.12 4.11
N PRO A 275 -0.33 2.02 3.99
CA PRO A 275 -0.76 2.84 5.12
C PRO A 275 -1.47 2.01 6.18
N GLN A 276 -1.16 2.26 7.45
CA GLN A 276 -1.99 1.82 8.57
C GLN A 276 -2.02 2.91 9.64
N LEU A 277 -3.21 3.43 9.91
CA LEU A 277 -3.40 4.41 10.98
C LEU A 277 -3.52 3.68 12.33
N PHE A 278 -2.99 4.31 13.37
CA PHE A 278 -3.03 3.80 14.74
C PHE A 278 -3.08 4.94 15.75
N ARG A 279 -3.53 4.61 16.97
CA ARG A 279 -3.38 5.51 18.12
C ARG A 279 -2.50 4.85 19.19
N THR A 280 -1.58 5.65 19.74
CA THR A 280 -0.80 5.24 20.91
C THR A 280 -1.68 5.23 22.17
N GLN A 281 -1.18 4.71 23.28
CA GLN A 281 -1.90 4.73 24.56
C GLN A 281 -2.15 6.14 25.08
N THR A 282 -1.37 7.14 24.66
CA THR A 282 -1.60 8.57 24.98
C THR A 282 -2.66 9.21 24.08
N GLY A 283 -3.17 8.47 23.07
CA GLY A 283 -4.14 8.97 22.09
C GLY A 283 -3.50 9.67 20.88
N LYS A 284 -2.18 9.73 20.77
CA LYS A 284 -1.48 10.33 19.62
C LYS A 284 -1.79 9.51 18.36
N LEU A 285 -2.34 10.18 17.34
CA LEU A 285 -2.59 9.57 16.04
C LEU A 285 -1.29 9.47 15.25
N GLY A 286 -1.00 8.30 14.73
CA GLY A 286 0.11 8.02 13.84
C GLY A 286 -0.31 7.17 12.65
N MET A 287 0.58 7.09 11.66
CA MET A 287 0.45 6.22 10.50
C MET A 287 1.77 5.50 10.25
N LEU A 288 1.71 4.19 10.16
CA LEU A 288 2.74 3.39 9.51
C LEU A 288 2.55 3.48 7.99
N TRP A 289 3.64 3.61 7.28
CA TRP A 289 3.69 3.53 5.82
C TRP A 289 5.06 3.04 5.38
N ALA A 290 5.20 2.59 4.17
CA ALA A 290 6.45 2.04 3.70
C ALA A 290 6.94 2.74 2.44
N SER A 291 8.24 2.68 2.21
CA SER A 291 8.89 3.24 1.04
C SER A 291 10.26 2.61 0.80
N TRP A 292 10.88 3.00 -0.28
CA TRP A 292 12.28 2.67 -0.54
C TRP A 292 13.18 3.78 0.04
N GLY A 293 14.17 3.37 0.83
CA GLY A 293 15.32 4.20 1.13
C GLY A 293 16.30 4.19 -0.04
N VAL A 294 17.49 4.77 0.16
CA VAL A 294 18.52 4.79 -0.89
C VAL A 294 18.93 3.38 -1.35
N GLU A 295 18.91 2.40 -0.45
CA GLU A 295 19.38 1.05 -0.75
C GLU A 295 18.30 -0.04 -0.64
N ARG A 296 17.32 0.11 0.25
CA ARG A 296 16.40 -0.97 0.63
C ARG A 296 15.02 -0.47 1.00
N TYR A 297 14.06 -1.38 0.94
CA TYR A 297 12.70 -1.19 1.43
C TYR A 297 12.69 -1.00 2.95
N GLN A 298 11.85 -0.09 3.45
CA GLN A 298 11.83 0.33 4.84
C GLN A 298 10.43 0.70 5.31
N GLN A 299 10.17 0.46 6.60
CA GLN A 299 8.99 0.96 7.29
C GLN A 299 9.24 2.35 7.83
N LEU A 300 8.33 3.25 7.57
CA LEU A 300 8.31 4.63 8.03
C LEU A 300 7.14 4.86 8.98
N VAL A 301 7.17 5.96 9.70
CA VAL A 301 6.09 6.40 10.57
C VAL A 301 5.97 7.92 10.51
N CYS A 302 4.75 8.41 10.55
CA CYS A 302 4.45 9.82 10.75
C CYS A 302 3.35 9.98 11.79
N TYR A 303 3.21 11.21 12.31
CA TYR A 303 2.23 11.53 13.35
C TYR A 303 1.44 12.76 12.97
N SER A 304 0.12 12.71 13.19
CA SER A 304 -0.75 13.87 13.02
C SER A 304 -0.46 14.90 14.12
N GLU A 305 -0.26 16.15 13.76
CA GLU A 305 -0.06 17.24 14.71
C GLU A 305 -1.37 17.62 15.38
N SER A 306 -2.48 17.70 14.64
CA SER A 306 -3.83 17.96 15.17
C SER A 306 -4.38 16.81 16.02
N GLY A 307 -3.91 15.58 15.79
CA GLY A 307 -4.47 14.37 16.37
C GLY A 307 -5.66 13.81 15.60
N THR A 308 -6.01 14.39 14.42
CA THR A 308 -7.03 13.93 13.51
C THR A 308 -6.42 13.52 12.17
N ILE A 309 -7.22 12.87 11.32
CA ILE A 309 -6.78 12.46 9.97
C ILE A 309 -6.36 13.65 9.10
N GLU A 310 -6.88 14.83 9.34
CA GLU A 310 -6.57 16.06 8.58
C GLU A 310 -5.10 16.49 8.70
N GLY A 311 -4.40 16.05 9.75
CA GLY A 311 -2.98 16.40 9.95
C GLY A 311 -2.77 17.81 10.52
N PRO A 312 -1.68 18.53 10.17
CA PRO A 312 -0.61 18.07 9.26
C PRO A 312 0.14 16.85 9.76
N TRP A 313 0.67 16.06 8.83
CA TRP A 313 1.38 14.81 9.11
C TRP A 313 2.89 15.04 9.19
N ILE A 314 3.43 14.91 10.39
CA ILE A 314 4.85 15.14 10.67
C ILE A 314 5.62 13.84 10.49
N GLN A 315 6.50 13.80 9.51
CA GLN A 315 7.32 12.66 9.17
C GLN A 315 8.45 12.44 10.19
N GLU A 316 8.62 11.19 10.67
CA GLU A 316 9.84 10.84 11.40
C GLU A 316 11.02 10.75 10.43
N PRO A 317 12.15 11.40 10.74
CA PRO A 317 13.28 11.50 9.81
C PRO A 317 14.10 10.20 9.69
N LYS A 318 13.78 9.20 10.51
CA LYS A 318 14.44 7.90 10.50
C LYS A 318 13.42 6.79 10.31
N PRO A 319 13.77 5.72 9.59
CA PRO A 319 12.90 4.57 9.48
C PRO A 319 12.56 3.97 10.85
N PHE A 320 11.32 3.51 11.00
CA PHE A 320 10.89 2.69 12.12
C PHE A 320 11.58 1.33 12.09
N LEU A 321 11.66 0.74 10.89
CA LEU A 321 12.46 -0.45 10.62
C LEU A 321 13.07 -0.32 9.22
N ALA A 322 14.39 -0.38 9.14
CA ALA A 322 15.14 -0.53 7.91
C ALA A 322 15.52 -2.01 7.72
N ASN A 323 16.20 -2.50 6.87
CA ASN A 323 16.61 -3.90 6.71
C ASN A 323 15.76 -4.69 5.71
N ASN A 324 15.36 -4.03 4.61
CA ASN A 324 14.57 -4.63 3.56
C ASN A 324 13.22 -5.19 4.07
N SER A 325 12.63 -4.48 5.04
CA SER A 325 11.35 -4.80 5.67
C SER A 325 10.43 -3.60 5.61
N GLY A 326 9.18 -3.83 5.29
CA GLY A 326 8.18 -2.76 5.19
C GLY A 326 6.79 -3.32 4.97
N HIS A 327 5.84 -2.44 4.69
CA HIS A 327 4.43 -2.75 4.55
C HIS A 327 3.94 -3.58 5.75
N GLY A 328 4.27 -3.09 6.94
CA GLY A 328 3.91 -3.75 8.19
C GLY A 328 2.74 -3.07 8.87
N MET A 329 2.14 -3.79 9.82
CA MET A 329 0.98 -3.37 10.56
C MET A 329 1.07 -3.68 12.05
N LEU A 330 0.29 -2.97 12.84
CA LEU A 330 0.14 -3.17 14.27
C LEU A 330 -1.15 -3.92 14.58
N PHE A 331 -1.10 -4.87 15.49
CA PHE A 331 -2.28 -5.50 16.06
C PHE A 331 -2.07 -5.80 17.54
N ARG A 332 -3.17 -5.97 18.29
CA ARG A 332 -3.10 -6.44 19.68
C ARG A 332 -3.45 -7.91 19.76
N THR A 333 -2.66 -8.64 20.54
CA THR A 333 -2.97 -10.03 20.87
C THR A 333 -4.19 -10.11 21.79
N PHE A 334 -4.73 -11.31 22.02
CA PHE A 334 -5.85 -11.49 22.93
C PHE A 334 -5.49 -11.23 24.41
N GLU A 335 -4.21 -11.20 24.71
CA GLU A 335 -3.63 -10.82 26.01
C GLU A 335 -3.44 -9.28 26.11
N GLY A 336 -3.71 -8.54 25.03
CA GLY A 336 -3.60 -7.07 24.99
C GLY A 336 -2.22 -6.55 24.61
N GLU A 337 -1.27 -7.41 24.29
CA GLU A 337 0.07 -7.02 23.89
C GLU A 337 0.08 -6.45 22.47
N LEU A 338 0.73 -5.31 22.26
CA LEU A 338 0.92 -4.76 20.92
C LEU A 338 2.03 -5.51 20.19
N ARG A 339 1.75 -5.86 18.94
CA ARG A 339 2.68 -6.52 18.02
C ARG A 339 2.78 -5.73 16.72
N TYR A 340 3.96 -5.75 16.14
CA TYR A 340 4.22 -5.27 14.81
C TYR A 340 4.51 -6.47 13.90
N LEU A 341 3.69 -6.63 12.88
CA LEU A 341 3.84 -7.62 11.83
C LEU A 341 4.37 -6.94 10.58
N VAL A 342 5.36 -7.52 9.94
CA VAL A 342 5.99 -6.93 8.75
C VAL A 342 6.50 -8.05 7.85
N HIS A 343 6.57 -7.83 6.54
CA HIS A 343 7.36 -8.73 5.71
C HIS A 343 8.82 -8.29 5.62
N HIS A 344 9.71 -9.26 5.57
CA HIS A 344 11.13 -9.11 5.32
C HIS A 344 11.51 -9.85 4.04
N GLN A 345 12.27 -9.20 3.16
CA GLN A 345 12.79 -9.81 1.95
C GLN A 345 14.27 -10.16 2.11
N GLU A 346 14.60 -11.44 2.03
CA GLU A 346 15.98 -11.90 2.07
C GLU A 346 16.70 -11.65 0.74
N GLY A 347 17.72 -10.80 0.74
CA GLY A 347 18.46 -10.41 -0.46
C GLY A 347 17.58 -9.68 -1.49
N ASN A 348 18.06 -9.60 -2.74
CA ASN A 348 17.36 -8.85 -3.79
C ASN A 348 16.23 -9.65 -4.49
N ASN A 349 16.30 -10.99 -4.44
CA ASN A 349 15.34 -11.89 -5.09
C ASN A 349 14.84 -12.98 -4.14
N GLY A 350 15.03 -12.81 -2.83
CA GLY A 350 14.59 -13.75 -1.81
C GLY A 350 13.07 -13.76 -1.62
N SER A 351 12.55 -14.85 -1.05
CA SER A 351 11.16 -14.91 -0.63
C SER A 351 10.90 -13.88 0.47
N ARG A 352 9.71 -13.31 0.48
CA ARG A 352 9.26 -12.45 1.56
C ARG A 352 8.73 -13.31 2.69
N LYS A 353 9.20 -13.05 3.91
CA LYS A 353 8.85 -13.77 5.13
C LYS A 353 8.18 -12.83 6.12
N PRO A 354 7.05 -13.23 6.73
CA PRO A 354 6.48 -12.45 7.82
C PRO A 354 7.39 -12.52 9.05
N GLN A 355 7.48 -11.41 9.77
CA GLN A 355 8.19 -11.28 11.03
C GLN A 355 7.29 -10.59 12.05
N LEU A 356 7.37 -11.05 13.31
CA LEU A 356 6.68 -10.41 14.43
C LEU A 356 7.72 -9.72 15.33
N TRP A 357 7.34 -8.53 15.79
CA TRP A 357 8.17 -7.70 16.68
C TRP A 357 7.36 -7.21 17.88
N THR A 358 8.02 -7.01 19.00
CA THR A 358 7.44 -6.29 20.13
C THR A 358 7.49 -4.78 19.85
N VAL A 359 6.48 -4.06 20.31
CA VAL A 359 6.39 -2.61 20.18
C VAL A 359 5.83 -2.02 21.46
N ASP A 360 6.39 -0.91 21.89
CA ASP A 360 5.87 -0.09 22.99
C ASP A 360 5.16 1.14 22.41
N ASP A 361 3.91 1.35 22.79
CA ASP A 361 3.05 2.48 22.44
C ASP A 361 2.61 3.29 23.66
N SER A 362 3.29 3.15 24.79
CA SER A 362 2.96 3.83 26.04
C SER A 362 3.22 5.35 26.01
N GLY A 363 4.04 5.82 25.09
CA GLY A 363 4.32 7.23 24.82
C GLY A 363 3.62 7.76 23.59
N ASP A 364 3.95 8.99 23.19
CA ASP A 364 3.41 9.63 21.97
C ASP A 364 4.00 9.04 20.69
N LYS A 365 5.07 8.25 20.79
CA LYS A 365 5.72 7.61 19.65
C LYS A 365 5.89 6.11 19.88
N LEU A 366 5.80 5.36 18.81
CA LEU A 366 6.12 3.93 18.82
C LEU A 366 7.61 3.71 19.07
N VAL A 367 7.92 2.71 19.90
CA VAL A 367 9.30 2.26 20.12
C VAL A 367 9.37 0.79 19.70
N LEU A 368 10.14 0.51 18.65
CA LEU A 368 10.37 -0.85 18.19
C LEU A 368 11.23 -1.62 19.20
N GLY A 369 10.76 -2.80 19.59
CA GLY A 369 11.48 -3.68 20.49
C GLY A 369 12.34 -4.71 19.77
N HIS A 370 12.16 -5.97 20.08
CA HIS A 370 12.93 -7.08 19.51
C HIS A 370 12.04 -7.96 18.63
N GLN A 371 12.65 -8.63 17.67
CA GLN A 371 11.97 -9.63 16.85
C GLN A 371 11.61 -10.84 17.72
N ILE A 372 10.39 -11.34 17.56
CA ILE A 372 9.87 -12.49 18.30
C ILE A 372 10.29 -13.77 17.58
N ASP A 373 10.92 -14.67 18.30
CA ASP A 373 11.19 -16.04 17.83
C ASP A 373 9.93 -16.88 18.04
N VAL A 374 9.16 -17.08 16.95
CA VAL A 374 7.93 -17.88 17.00
C VAL A 374 8.30 -19.37 17.02
N LYS A 375 7.93 -20.06 18.12
CA LYS A 375 8.26 -21.47 18.38
C LYS A 375 7.04 -22.35 18.47
#